data_b90db05d855192312c7806e9b5b198fd
#
_entry.id   b90db05d855192312c7806e9b5b198fd
#
_cell.length_a   1.000
_cell.length_b   1.000
_cell.length_c   1.000
_cell.angle_alpha   90.00
_cell.angle_beta   90.00
_cell.angle_gamma   90.00
#
_symmetry.space_group_name_H-M   'P 1'
#
loop_
_entity.id
_entity.type
_entity.pdbx_description
1 polymer ?
#
loop_
_entity_poly.entity_id
_entity_poly.type
_entity_poly.pdbx_seq_one_letter_code
_entity_poly.pdbx_strand_id
1 'polypeptide(L)'
;MRLFLLLFCFLIFSCSSDKEISTIENLHSLIETLSSDDMQGRNPGTEGGQIAKNYISDKFSETNLKTFGKSFFHEVPAVSSTLEDSSFFTISFRDRDRKLSYGNEVVFWSKRNQKNQKINSSELVFVGYGIVAPEYDWNDYDGIDVEGKTVVILINDPGFDTGKLRLFNGRSMTYYGRWTYKFEEAARQGATAAIIIHEEEAASYPWSVVENSWTGPQLDLQRKDLGMSRTILESWISLDVANEIFTFTGFNYDSLKEFALDNSFQAFEMKGLSLTSKINSDINYFSSHNLVGFKEGTSKPDEYLIFMAHWDHLGINEDLVGDQIFNGASDNATGVAAVIELSRLFEKVETKRSIIFAALTLEESGLLGSTYLAENPPIDLANLVAGFNFDGILPTGRTNDMAVIGYGASELEDLLEQELEKQGRYINPDPNPEKGYFYRSDHISFAKKGVPVLYSDDGFDLQIGGIEKGFSEIYDYTNSRYHGVEDEYDASWNLQGFEQTIHTIFNISYALSNSNDWPNWYEGNEFRSIRDKQLSTKNTP
;
A
#
# COMPACT_ATOMS: atom_id res chain seq x y z
N MET A 1 68.94 56.53 5.89
CA MET A 1 68.45 55.41 6.67
C MET A 1 66.93 55.33 6.49
N ARG A 2 66.47 54.53 5.52
CA ARG A 2 65.02 54.41 5.18
C ARG A 2 64.47 53.17 5.84
N LEU A 3 63.51 53.37 6.74
CA LEU A 3 62.79 52.31 7.45
C LEU A 3 61.66 51.78 6.54
N PHE A 4 61.75 50.50 6.15
CA PHE A 4 60.67 49.81 5.44
C PHE A 4 59.72 49.18 6.47
N LEU A 5 58.47 49.67 6.52
CA LEU A 5 57.40 49.08 7.30
C LEU A 5 56.74 48.00 6.43
N LEU A 6 56.90 46.73 6.80
CA LEU A 6 56.19 45.58 6.21
C LEU A 6 54.82 45.46 6.92
N LEU A 7 53.76 45.77 6.18
CA LEU A 7 52.37 45.57 6.63
C LEU A 7 52.03 44.09 6.35
N PHE A 8 51.88 43.27 7.40
CA PHE A 8 51.43 41.90 7.31
C PHE A 8 49.89 41.93 7.35
N CYS A 9 49.20 41.77 6.18
CA CYS A 9 47.78 41.52 6.11
C CYS A 9 47.50 40.09 6.54
N PHE A 10 46.99 39.92 7.77
CA PHE A 10 46.34 38.67 8.18
C PHE A 10 44.99 38.55 7.46
N LEU A 11 44.91 37.75 6.42
CA LEU A 11 43.65 37.22 5.89
C LEU A 11 43.11 36.22 6.89
N ILE A 12 42.14 36.66 7.70
CA ILE A 12 41.30 35.79 8.52
C ILE A 12 40.37 35.06 7.54
N PHE A 13 40.72 33.84 7.12
CA PHE A 13 39.74 32.90 6.56
C PHE A 13 38.80 32.53 7.71
N SER A 14 37.62 33.18 7.76
CA SER A 14 36.49 32.73 8.53
C SER A 14 35.98 31.48 7.81
N CYS A 15 36.46 30.30 8.24
CA CYS A 15 35.82 29.04 7.94
C CYS A 15 34.52 29.03 8.76
N SER A 16 33.43 29.47 8.19
CA SER A 16 32.12 29.10 8.73
C SER A 16 32.05 27.57 8.55
N SER A 17 32.29 26.84 9.63
CA SER A 17 31.85 25.47 9.68
C SER A 17 30.33 25.54 9.65
N ASP A 18 29.72 25.30 8.49
CA ASP A 18 28.28 25.05 8.43
C ASP A 18 28.06 23.91 9.43
N LYS A 19 27.35 24.21 10.51
CA LYS A 19 27.01 23.22 11.52
C LYS A 19 26.13 22.19 10.81
N GLU A 20 26.61 20.96 10.70
CA GLU A 20 25.83 19.89 10.10
C GLU A 20 24.51 19.76 10.86
N ILE A 21 23.38 19.83 10.14
CA ILE A 21 22.06 19.69 10.72
C ILE A 21 21.88 18.28 11.28
N SER A 22 21.34 18.15 12.49
CA SER A 22 21.05 16.83 13.07
C SER A 22 19.85 16.16 12.37
N THR A 23 19.76 14.84 12.47
CA THR A 23 18.62 14.08 11.92
C THR A 23 17.29 14.60 12.46
N ILE A 24 17.16 14.84 13.77
CA ILE A 24 15.94 15.38 14.38
C ILE A 24 15.57 16.76 13.83
N GLU A 25 16.53 17.69 13.76
CA GLU A 25 16.28 19.03 13.21
C GLU A 25 15.84 18.96 11.75
N ASN A 26 16.45 18.07 10.95
CA ASN A 26 16.08 17.89 9.55
C ASN A 26 14.68 17.27 9.41
N LEU A 27 14.34 16.27 10.21
CA LEU A 27 13.01 15.67 10.22
C LEU A 27 11.91 16.68 10.57
N HIS A 28 12.10 17.49 11.62
CA HIS A 28 11.17 18.57 11.94
C HIS A 28 10.94 19.50 10.75
N SER A 29 12.03 19.96 10.12
CA SER A 29 11.94 20.86 8.97
C SER A 29 11.24 20.24 7.75
N LEU A 30 11.50 18.96 7.47
CA LEU A 30 10.90 18.24 6.35
C LEU A 30 9.39 18.04 6.57
N ILE A 31 9.01 17.54 7.77
CA ILE A 31 7.61 17.25 8.10
C ILE A 31 6.81 18.56 8.13
N GLU A 32 7.29 19.62 8.84
CA GLU A 32 6.65 20.93 8.89
C GLU A 32 6.39 21.49 7.50
N THR A 33 7.37 21.38 6.59
CA THR A 33 7.20 21.89 5.22
C THR A 33 6.19 21.04 4.43
N LEU A 34 6.34 19.70 4.45
CA LEU A 34 5.49 18.79 3.67
C LEU A 34 4.03 18.82 4.13
N SER A 35 3.76 19.04 5.42
CA SER A 35 2.41 19.13 5.97
C SER A 35 1.89 20.55 6.16
N SER A 36 2.56 21.56 5.58
CA SER A 36 2.08 22.94 5.66
C SER A 36 0.85 23.17 4.77
N ASP A 37 0.05 24.19 5.12
CA ASP A 37 -1.11 24.62 4.32
C ASP A 37 -0.75 25.00 2.88
N ASP A 38 0.49 25.47 2.64
CA ASP A 38 0.98 25.77 1.30
C ASP A 38 0.99 24.53 0.38
N MET A 39 1.10 23.35 0.96
CA MET A 39 1.02 22.07 0.25
C MET A 39 -0.42 21.61 -0.04
N GLN A 40 -1.44 22.29 0.52
CA GLN A 40 -2.86 22.04 0.26
C GLN A 40 -3.25 20.55 0.35
N GLY A 41 -2.68 19.83 1.34
CA GLY A 41 -2.91 18.39 1.51
C GLY A 41 -2.40 17.53 0.36
N ARG A 42 -1.44 17.99 -0.41
CA ARG A 42 -0.65 17.25 -1.43
C ARG A 42 -1.44 16.39 -2.41
N ASN A 43 -2.69 16.76 -2.72
CA ASN A 43 -3.51 15.95 -3.63
C ASN A 43 -2.91 15.94 -5.06
N PRO A 44 -2.76 14.76 -5.68
CA PRO A 44 -2.25 14.63 -7.04
C PRO A 44 -3.09 15.38 -8.08
N GLY A 45 -2.42 16.17 -8.94
CA GLY A 45 -3.09 16.97 -9.97
C GLY A 45 -3.48 18.38 -9.53
N THR A 46 -3.31 18.73 -8.25
CA THR A 46 -3.54 20.10 -7.71
C THR A 46 -2.27 20.92 -7.68
N GLU A 47 -2.42 22.23 -7.38
CA GLU A 47 -1.28 23.14 -7.17
C GLU A 47 -0.43 22.68 -5.97
N GLY A 48 -1.06 22.33 -4.84
CA GLY A 48 -0.36 21.82 -3.66
C GLY A 48 0.44 20.55 -3.96
N GLY A 49 -0.14 19.58 -4.69
CA GLY A 49 0.58 18.41 -5.14
C GLY A 49 1.77 18.72 -6.08
N GLN A 50 1.67 19.81 -6.88
CA GLN A 50 2.81 20.25 -7.71
C GLN A 50 3.93 20.88 -6.86
N ILE A 51 3.58 21.66 -5.84
CA ILE A 51 4.54 22.24 -4.89
C ILE A 51 5.27 21.12 -4.15
N ALA A 52 4.54 20.13 -3.62
CA ALA A 52 5.10 18.99 -2.91
C ALA A 52 6.11 18.19 -3.77
N LYS A 53 5.74 17.86 -5.01
CA LYS A 53 6.64 17.15 -5.94
C LYS A 53 7.92 17.92 -6.22
N ASN A 54 7.82 19.23 -6.44
CA ASN A 54 8.99 20.06 -6.70
C ASN A 54 9.90 20.10 -5.47
N TYR A 55 9.35 20.28 -4.27
CA TYR A 55 10.10 20.26 -3.03
C TYR A 55 10.86 18.95 -2.83
N ILE A 56 10.21 17.78 -3.03
CA ILE A 56 10.85 16.46 -2.92
C ILE A 56 11.97 16.32 -3.97
N SER A 57 11.72 16.75 -5.21
CA SER A 57 12.72 16.74 -6.29
C SER A 57 13.97 17.56 -5.94
N ASP A 58 13.76 18.74 -5.34
CA ASP A 58 14.86 19.61 -4.89
C ASP A 58 15.65 18.92 -3.77
N LYS A 59 14.98 18.29 -2.80
CA LYS A 59 15.63 17.53 -1.73
C LYS A 59 16.44 16.35 -2.25
N PHE A 60 15.96 15.61 -3.24
CA PHE A 60 16.72 14.55 -3.90
C PHE A 60 17.94 15.10 -4.66
N SER A 61 17.82 16.30 -5.23
CA SER A 61 18.95 16.97 -5.88
C SER A 61 20.02 17.40 -4.87
N GLU A 62 19.61 17.88 -3.68
CA GLU A 62 20.53 18.26 -2.61
C GLU A 62 21.38 17.09 -2.10
N THR A 63 20.90 15.86 -2.20
CA THR A 63 21.61 14.63 -1.79
C THR A 63 22.34 13.92 -2.94
N ASN A 64 22.60 14.63 -4.05
CA ASN A 64 23.34 14.14 -5.21
C ASN A 64 22.83 12.82 -5.80
N LEU A 65 21.54 12.51 -5.68
CA LEU A 65 20.94 11.35 -6.30
C LEU A 65 20.99 11.46 -7.83
N LYS A 66 21.20 10.31 -8.48
CA LYS A 66 21.09 10.17 -9.94
C LYS A 66 19.63 9.89 -10.33
N THR A 67 19.29 10.19 -11.57
CA THR A 67 18.00 9.89 -12.18
C THR A 67 18.10 8.71 -13.15
N PHE A 68 17.06 7.88 -13.25
CA PHE A 68 16.99 6.82 -14.28
C PHE A 68 16.67 7.37 -15.68
N GLY A 69 16.17 8.59 -15.75
CA GLY A 69 15.80 9.27 -16.98
C GLY A 69 16.34 10.71 -17.01
N LYS A 70 15.52 11.64 -17.47
CA LYS A 70 15.91 13.07 -17.59
C LYS A 70 15.71 13.84 -16.27
N SER A 71 14.89 13.32 -15.37
CA SER A 71 14.54 13.93 -14.09
C SER A 71 14.15 12.85 -13.09
N PHE A 72 13.88 13.23 -11.85
CA PHE A 72 13.33 12.32 -10.83
C PHE A 72 11.87 11.93 -11.10
N PHE A 73 11.16 12.69 -11.92
CA PHE A 73 9.74 12.48 -12.20
C PHE A 73 9.54 11.22 -13.07
N HIS A 74 8.88 10.22 -12.49
CA HIS A 74 8.45 9.00 -13.17
C HIS A 74 6.93 9.10 -13.35
N GLU A 75 6.49 9.40 -14.57
CA GLU A 75 5.08 9.65 -14.89
C GLU A 75 4.23 8.41 -14.64
N VAL A 76 3.11 8.60 -13.95
CA VAL A 76 2.10 7.59 -13.63
C VAL A 76 0.80 7.97 -14.34
N PRO A 77 0.53 7.39 -15.51
CA PRO A 77 -0.71 7.62 -16.24
C PRO A 77 -1.90 7.02 -15.47
N ALA A 78 -2.90 7.85 -15.19
CA ALA A 78 -4.07 7.46 -14.43
C ALA A 78 -5.38 7.82 -15.15
N VAL A 79 -6.45 7.22 -14.72
CA VAL A 79 -7.81 7.45 -15.21
C VAL A 79 -8.77 7.57 -14.04
N SER A 80 -9.65 8.55 -14.11
CA SER A 80 -10.81 8.70 -13.22
C SER A 80 -12.05 8.24 -13.95
N SER A 81 -12.86 7.42 -13.30
CA SER A 81 -14.14 6.92 -13.81
C SER A 81 -15.24 7.24 -12.81
N THR A 82 -16.20 8.07 -13.21
CA THR A 82 -17.37 8.40 -12.39
C THR A 82 -18.61 7.77 -12.98
N LEU A 83 -19.33 6.98 -12.17
CA LEU A 83 -20.54 6.29 -12.60
C LEU A 83 -21.67 7.30 -12.83
N GLU A 84 -22.34 7.22 -13.99
CA GLU A 84 -23.48 8.06 -14.31
C GLU A 84 -24.79 7.49 -13.73
N ASP A 85 -25.77 8.34 -13.42
CA ASP A 85 -27.10 7.98 -12.89
C ASP A 85 -27.88 6.99 -13.78
N SER A 86 -27.53 6.92 -15.06
CA SER A 86 -28.13 6.00 -16.04
C SER A 86 -27.65 4.55 -15.87
N SER A 87 -26.71 4.30 -14.97
CA SER A 87 -26.20 2.98 -14.62
C SER A 87 -27.18 2.24 -13.72
N PHE A 88 -27.15 0.92 -13.75
CA PHE A 88 -27.97 0.12 -12.86
C PHE A 88 -27.38 -1.27 -12.64
N PHE A 89 -27.78 -1.87 -11.53
CA PHE A 89 -27.43 -3.23 -11.12
C PHE A 89 -28.70 -3.98 -10.75
N THR A 90 -29.00 -5.08 -11.45
CA THR A 90 -30.24 -5.86 -11.27
C THR A 90 -29.88 -7.33 -11.14
N ILE A 91 -30.32 -7.96 -10.05
CA ILE A 91 -30.32 -9.41 -9.89
C ILE A 91 -31.69 -9.93 -10.28
N SER A 92 -31.73 -10.86 -11.20
CA SER A 92 -32.98 -11.52 -11.63
C SER A 92 -33.01 -12.93 -11.04
N PHE A 93 -34.16 -13.31 -10.48
CA PHE A 93 -34.46 -14.68 -10.09
C PHE A 93 -35.65 -15.18 -10.89
N ARG A 94 -35.39 -16.06 -11.86
CA ARG A 94 -36.39 -16.51 -12.84
C ARG A 94 -37.02 -15.28 -13.54
N ASP A 95 -38.30 -15.06 -13.35
CA ASP A 95 -39.05 -13.94 -13.96
C ASP A 95 -39.20 -12.70 -13.06
N ARG A 96 -38.40 -12.61 -11.97
CA ARG A 96 -38.46 -11.50 -11.01
C ARG A 96 -37.13 -10.73 -11.03
N ASP A 97 -37.23 -9.47 -11.35
CA ASP A 97 -36.11 -8.53 -11.34
C ASP A 97 -36.08 -7.75 -10.03
N ARG A 98 -34.88 -7.70 -9.42
CA ARG A 98 -34.58 -6.93 -8.23
C ARG A 98 -33.47 -5.93 -8.57
N LYS A 99 -33.88 -4.67 -8.82
CA LYS A 99 -32.90 -3.58 -8.98
C LYS A 99 -32.40 -3.16 -7.60
N LEU A 100 -31.08 -3.17 -7.39
CA LEU A 100 -30.43 -2.79 -6.16
C LEU A 100 -30.18 -1.28 -6.11
N SER A 101 -30.27 -0.70 -4.92
CA SER A 101 -30.02 0.71 -4.64
C SER A 101 -28.50 0.96 -4.53
N TYR A 102 -27.97 1.79 -5.43
CA TYR A 102 -26.57 2.18 -5.41
C TYR A 102 -26.22 2.96 -4.13
N GLY A 103 -25.07 2.66 -3.52
CA GLY A 103 -24.64 3.14 -2.23
C GLY A 103 -25.14 2.25 -1.08
N ASN A 104 -26.45 2.16 -0.89
CA ASN A 104 -27.04 1.49 0.27
C ASN A 104 -26.98 -0.05 0.21
N GLU A 105 -27.20 -0.67 -0.97
CA GLU A 105 -27.30 -2.12 -1.14
C GLU A 105 -26.19 -2.70 -1.98
N VAL A 106 -25.67 -1.92 -2.92
CA VAL A 106 -24.62 -2.29 -3.85
C VAL A 106 -23.77 -1.09 -4.18
N VAL A 107 -22.46 -1.31 -4.27
CA VAL A 107 -21.54 -0.40 -4.96
C VAL A 107 -20.87 -1.18 -6.09
N PHE A 108 -20.64 -0.52 -7.22
CA PHE A 108 -20.02 -1.16 -8.38
C PHE A 108 -19.38 -0.13 -9.30
N TRP A 109 -18.37 -0.57 -10.03
CA TRP A 109 -17.76 0.18 -11.11
C TRP A 109 -17.02 -0.75 -12.06
N SER A 110 -16.37 -0.19 -13.07
CA SER A 110 -15.55 -0.93 -14.02
C SER A 110 -14.15 -0.35 -14.10
N LYS A 111 -13.14 -1.20 -13.99
CA LYS A 111 -11.74 -0.84 -14.28
C LYS A 111 -11.43 -0.86 -15.79
N ARG A 112 -12.40 -1.21 -16.62
CA ARG A 112 -12.26 -1.09 -18.07
C ARG A 112 -12.55 0.35 -18.49
N ASN A 113 -11.61 0.95 -19.21
CA ASN A 113 -11.69 2.36 -19.61
C ASN A 113 -12.63 2.52 -20.82
N GLN A 114 -13.90 2.14 -20.64
CA GLN A 114 -14.96 2.20 -21.65
C GLN A 114 -16.19 2.90 -21.09
N LYS A 115 -16.66 3.96 -21.80
CA LYS A 115 -17.79 4.78 -21.34
C LYS A 115 -19.09 4.00 -21.17
N ASN A 116 -19.32 2.97 -21.95
CA ASN A 116 -20.56 2.22 -21.95
C ASN A 116 -20.27 0.73 -21.96
N GLN A 117 -20.69 0.03 -20.92
CA GLN A 117 -20.56 -1.41 -20.81
C GLN A 117 -21.88 -2.03 -20.36
N LYS A 118 -22.09 -3.30 -20.70
CA LYS A 118 -23.31 -4.02 -20.38
C LYS A 118 -23.02 -5.47 -20.02
N ILE A 119 -23.77 -5.96 -19.05
CA ILE A 119 -23.87 -7.38 -18.72
C ILE A 119 -25.33 -7.77 -18.96
N ASN A 120 -25.55 -8.80 -19.78
CA ASN A 120 -26.88 -9.25 -20.15
C ASN A 120 -27.11 -10.64 -19.56
N SER A 121 -27.84 -10.72 -18.46
CA SER A 121 -28.25 -11.98 -17.83
C SER A 121 -27.09 -12.97 -17.59
N SER A 122 -25.98 -12.51 -17.01
CA SER A 122 -24.84 -13.36 -16.62
C SER A 122 -25.23 -14.24 -15.44
N GLU A 123 -25.11 -15.57 -15.57
CA GLU A 123 -25.41 -16.54 -14.51
C GLU A 123 -24.53 -16.34 -13.29
N LEU A 124 -25.10 -16.47 -12.08
CA LEU A 124 -24.37 -16.37 -10.83
C LEU A 124 -23.78 -17.71 -10.42
N VAL A 125 -22.51 -17.70 -9.98
CA VAL A 125 -21.80 -18.85 -9.43
C VAL A 125 -21.26 -18.48 -8.05
N PHE A 126 -21.60 -19.25 -7.03
CA PHE A 126 -20.99 -19.09 -5.71
C PHE A 126 -19.67 -19.86 -5.66
N VAL A 127 -18.59 -19.16 -5.40
CA VAL A 127 -17.22 -19.67 -5.41
C VAL A 127 -16.56 -19.63 -4.03
N GLY A 128 -17.36 -19.69 -2.95
CA GLY A 128 -16.82 -19.62 -1.60
C GLY A 128 -15.97 -18.36 -1.39
N TYR A 129 -14.73 -18.52 -0.96
CA TYR A 129 -13.79 -17.41 -0.80
C TYR A 129 -13.10 -16.99 -2.11
N GLY A 130 -13.31 -17.72 -3.21
CA GLY A 130 -12.73 -17.40 -4.52
C GLY A 130 -11.20 -17.44 -4.54
N ILE A 131 -10.61 -18.41 -3.86
CA ILE A 131 -9.16 -18.53 -3.65
C ILE A 131 -8.57 -19.66 -4.50
N VAL A 132 -7.38 -19.39 -5.07
CA VAL A 132 -6.47 -20.39 -5.64
C VAL A 132 -5.11 -20.22 -4.95
N ALA A 133 -4.80 -21.11 -4.01
CA ALA A 133 -3.62 -21.08 -3.16
C ALA A 133 -2.97 -22.46 -3.10
N PRO A 134 -2.07 -22.78 -4.05
CA PRO A 134 -1.46 -24.11 -4.14
C PRO A 134 -0.67 -24.54 -2.90
N GLU A 135 -0.06 -23.59 -2.17
CA GLU A 135 0.68 -23.83 -0.93
C GLU A 135 -0.21 -24.29 0.24
N TYR A 136 -1.52 -24.02 0.15
CA TYR A 136 -2.54 -24.49 1.09
C TYR A 136 -3.34 -25.69 0.55
N ASP A 137 -3.00 -26.21 -0.66
CA ASP A 137 -3.80 -27.20 -1.38
C ASP A 137 -5.27 -26.76 -1.54
N TRP A 138 -5.46 -25.48 -1.90
CA TRP A 138 -6.76 -24.81 -1.95
C TRP A 138 -7.07 -24.28 -3.35
N ASN A 139 -8.26 -24.62 -3.87
CA ASN A 139 -8.75 -24.12 -5.15
C ASN A 139 -10.29 -24.08 -5.18
N ASP A 140 -10.85 -22.92 -4.90
CA ASP A 140 -12.32 -22.71 -4.92
C ASP A 140 -12.93 -22.75 -6.34
N TYR A 141 -12.10 -22.70 -7.37
CA TYR A 141 -12.56 -22.77 -8.77
C TYR A 141 -12.40 -24.18 -9.37
N ASP A 142 -11.99 -25.18 -8.59
CA ASP A 142 -11.81 -26.52 -9.13
C ASP A 142 -13.15 -27.13 -9.60
N GLY A 143 -13.13 -27.67 -10.83
CA GLY A 143 -14.28 -28.34 -11.42
C GLY A 143 -15.43 -27.45 -11.88
N ILE A 144 -15.31 -26.09 -11.82
CA ILE A 144 -16.32 -25.15 -12.29
C ILE A 144 -15.76 -24.22 -13.37
N ASP A 145 -16.52 -24.01 -14.44
CA ASP A 145 -16.21 -23.01 -15.47
C ASP A 145 -17.00 -21.74 -15.18
N VAL A 146 -16.28 -20.63 -14.95
CA VAL A 146 -16.84 -19.30 -14.66
C VAL A 146 -16.66 -18.31 -15.81
N GLU A 147 -16.12 -18.73 -16.94
CA GLU A 147 -15.97 -17.87 -18.11
C GLU A 147 -17.32 -17.29 -18.54
N GLY A 148 -17.41 -15.98 -18.65
CA GLY A 148 -18.62 -15.27 -19.01
C GLY A 148 -19.68 -15.19 -17.90
N LYS A 149 -19.46 -15.79 -16.73
CA LYS A 149 -20.39 -15.79 -15.59
C LYS A 149 -20.05 -14.70 -14.56
N THR A 150 -20.92 -14.50 -13.60
CA THR A 150 -20.74 -13.61 -12.46
C THR A 150 -20.43 -14.44 -11.22
N VAL A 151 -19.26 -14.23 -10.61
CA VAL A 151 -18.89 -14.94 -9.38
C VAL A 151 -19.35 -14.16 -8.14
N VAL A 152 -19.85 -14.89 -7.13
CA VAL A 152 -20.26 -14.38 -5.82
C VAL A 152 -19.27 -14.93 -4.79
N ILE A 153 -18.65 -14.03 -4.02
CA ILE A 153 -17.43 -14.32 -3.27
C ILE A 153 -17.57 -13.84 -1.83
N LEU A 154 -17.14 -14.66 -0.87
CA LEU A 154 -16.99 -14.27 0.54
C LEU A 154 -15.73 -13.40 0.71
N ILE A 155 -15.83 -12.36 1.55
CA ILE A 155 -14.67 -11.55 1.95
C ILE A 155 -13.77 -12.32 2.93
N ASN A 156 -12.49 -11.95 3.03
CA ASN A 156 -11.46 -12.57 3.84
C ASN A 156 -11.09 -13.99 3.34
N ASP A 157 -10.56 -14.84 4.20
CA ASP A 157 -10.13 -16.20 3.89
C ASP A 157 -10.59 -17.19 4.98
N PRO A 158 -10.55 -18.51 4.74
CA PRO A 158 -11.02 -19.50 5.71
C PRO A 158 -10.29 -19.50 7.05
N GLY A 159 -9.08 -18.96 7.10
CA GLY A 159 -8.30 -18.82 8.32
C GLY A 159 -8.97 -17.90 9.33
N PHE A 160 -9.51 -16.78 8.86
CA PHE A 160 -10.18 -15.78 9.69
C PHE A 160 -11.29 -16.39 10.55
N ASP A 161 -12.21 -17.11 9.94
CA ASP A 161 -13.36 -17.71 10.64
C ASP A 161 -12.97 -18.91 11.49
N THR A 162 -11.97 -19.71 11.07
CA THR A 162 -11.57 -20.94 11.78
C THR A 162 -10.55 -20.69 12.89
N GLY A 163 -9.76 -19.61 12.81
CA GLY A 163 -8.65 -19.31 13.71
C GLY A 163 -7.50 -20.34 13.67
N LYS A 164 -7.50 -21.27 12.71
CA LYS A 164 -6.49 -22.35 12.63
C LYS A 164 -5.22 -21.82 11.96
N LEU A 165 -4.12 -21.69 12.72
CA LEU A 165 -2.84 -21.17 12.23
C LEU A 165 -2.28 -21.89 10.98
N ARG A 166 -2.60 -23.15 10.78
CA ARG A 166 -2.17 -23.91 9.60
C ARG A 166 -3.01 -23.63 8.34
N LEU A 167 -4.10 -22.90 8.49
CA LEU A 167 -5.01 -22.54 7.41
C LEU A 167 -4.98 -21.02 7.26
N PHE A 168 -4.37 -20.51 6.20
CA PHE A 168 -4.24 -19.09 5.89
C PHE A 168 -3.80 -18.24 7.11
N ASN A 169 -2.80 -18.72 7.86
CA ASN A 169 -2.25 -18.05 9.05
C ASN A 169 -3.27 -17.72 10.16
N GLY A 170 -4.38 -18.47 10.25
CA GLY A 170 -5.44 -18.26 11.23
C GLY A 170 -6.14 -16.92 11.01
N ARG A 171 -6.32 -16.13 12.07
CA ARG A 171 -7.01 -14.84 11.96
C ARG A 171 -6.19 -13.73 11.28
N SER A 172 -4.87 -13.90 11.14
CA SER A 172 -4.05 -12.94 10.39
C SER A 172 -4.43 -12.96 8.92
N MET A 173 -4.83 -11.83 8.37
CA MET A 173 -5.23 -11.76 6.96
C MET A 173 -4.05 -12.15 6.05
N THR A 174 -4.30 -13.00 5.06
CA THR A 174 -3.37 -13.26 3.96
C THR A 174 -3.72 -12.39 2.75
N TYR A 175 -2.88 -12.39 1.70
CA TYR A 175 -3.23 -11.73 0.44
C TYR A 175 -4.54 -12.27 -0.15
N TYR A 176 -4.80 -13.56 0.02
CA TYR A 176 -6.04 -14.21 -0.41
C TYR A 176 -7.30 -13.64 0.26
N GLY A 177 -7.17 -13.14 1.49
CA GLY A 177 -8.26 -12.48 2.22
C GLY A 177 -8.62 -11.08 1.72
N ARG A 178 -7.69 -10.42 0.99
CA ARG A 178 -7.92 -9.06 0.49
C ARG A 178 -8.96 -9.02 -0.62
N TRP A 179 -9.82 -8.02 -0.58
CA TRP A 179 -10.84 -7.79 -1.61
C TRP A 179 -10.23 -7.57 -3.01
N THR A 180 -9.06 -6.96 -3.09
CA THR A 180 -8.34 -6.76 -4.37
C THR A 180 -7.98 -8.09 -5.02
N TYR A 181 -7.53 -9.09 -4.23
CA TYR A 181 -7.26 -10.44 -4.72
C TYR A 181 -8.50 -11.08 -5.32
N LYS A 182 -9.68 -10.91 -4.67
CA LYS A 182 -10.94 -11.52 -5.15
C LYS A 182 -11.28 -11.11 -6.58
N PHE A 183 -11.14 -9.81 -6.87
CA PHE A 183 -11.36 -9.29 -8.22
C PHE A 183 -10.28 -9.71 -9.21
N GLU A 184 -9.02 -9.73 -8.77
CA GLU A 184 -7.91 -10.19 -9.60
C GLU A 184 -8.07 -11.68 -9.97
N GLU A 185 -8.44 -12.53 -9.02
CA GLU A 185 -8.63 -13.96 -9.27
C GLU A 185 -9.85 -14.21 -10.15
N ALA A 186 -10.97 -13.56 -9.88
CA ALA A 186 -12.16 -13.64 -10.74
C ALA A 186 -11.83 -13.29 -12.21
N ALA A 187 -11.01 -12.26 -12.42
CA ALA A 187 -10.56 -11.88 -13.76
C ALA A 187 -9.63 -12.95 -14.38
N ARG A 188 -8.70 -13.54 -13.60
CA ARG A 188 -7.82 -14.64 -14.07
C ARG A 188 -8.62 -15.88 -14.47
N GLN A 189 -9.73 -16.15 -13.79
CA GLN A 189 -10.64 -17.26 -14.08
C GLN A 189 -11.63 -16.97 -15.23
N GLY A 190 -11.59 -15.76 -15.84
CA GLY A 190 -12.43 -15.38 -16.98
C GLY A 190 -13.84 -14.93 -16.61
N ALA A 191 -14.11 -14.65 -15.33
CA ALA A 191 -15.42 -14.17 -14.91
C ALA A 191 -15.76 -12.80 -15.55
N THR A 192 -17.02 -12.64 -15.96
CA THR A 192 -17.53 -11.37 -16.50
C THR A 192 -17.68 -10.31 -15.42
N ALA A 193 -18.13 -10.70 -14.22
CA ALA A 193 -18.31 -9.83 -13.08
C ALA A 193 -17.96 -10.57 -11.79
N ALA A 194 -17.64 -9.78 -10.76
CA ALA A 194 -17.40 -10.29 -9.43
C ALA A 194 -18.19 -9.48 -8.39
N ILE A 195 -18.85 -10.18 -7.48
CA ILE A 195 -19.66 -9.64 -6.41
C ILE A 195 -19.07 -10.12 -5.09
N ILE A 196 -18.51 -9.22 -4.28
CA ILE A 196 -18.07 -9.55 -2.93
C ILE A 196 -19.23 -9.31 -1.96
N ILE A 197 -19.45 -10.25 -1.06
CA ILE A 197 -20.41 -10.10 0.04
C ILE A 197 -19.68 -9.39 1.18
N HIS A 198 -20.25 -8.27 1.64
CA HIS A 198 -19.69 -7.52 2.76
C HIS A 198 -20.16 -8.11 4.10
N GLU A 199 -19.20 -8.44 4.96
CA GLU A 199 -19.40 -8.73 6.38
C GLU A 199 -18.47 -7.83 7.19
N GLU A 200 -19.01 -7.06 8.14
CA GLU A 200 -18.25 -6.02 8.86
C GLU A 200 -17.04 -6.58 9.62
N GLU A 201 -17.20 -7.70 10.32
CA GLU A 201 -16.09 -8.30 11.07
C GLU A 201 -15.00 -8.83 10.13
N ALA A 202 -15.37 -9.57 9.09
CA ALA A 202 -14.43 -10.15 8.14
C ALA A 202 -13.77 -9.09 7.24
N ALA A 203 -14.47 -8.02 6.89
CA ALA A 203 -13.93 -6.89 6.15
C ALA A 203 -13.06 -5.97 7.01
N SER A 204 -13.25 -6.00 8.35
CA SER A 204 -12.63 -5.12 9.35
C SER A 204 -13.09 -3.64 9.29
N TYR A 205 -14.21 -3.36 8.64
CA TYR A 205 -14.84 -2.04 8.57
C TYR A 205 -16.33 -2.16 8.25
N PRO A 206 -17.16 -1.13 8.65
CA PRO A 206 -18.59 -1.13 8.37
C PRO A 206 -18.90 -0.85 6.90
N TRP A 207 -20.14 -1.14 6.47
CA TRP A 207 -20.61 -0.88 5.10
C TRP A 207 -20.41 0.57 4.65
N SER A 208 -20.55 1.53 5.55
CA SER A 208 -20.34 2.95 5.24
C SER A 208 -18.96 3.27 4.69
N VAL A 209 -17.92 2.52 5.06
CA VAL A 209 -16.59 2.66 4.48
C VAL A 209 -16.58 2.21 3.02
N VAL A 210 -17.26 1.11 2.71
CA VAL A 210 -17.40 0.63 1.31
C VAL A 210 -18.21 1.63 0.49
N GLU A 211 -19.34 2.10 1.04
CA GLU A 211 -20.19 3.12 0.39
C GLU A 211 -19.37 4.37 0.05
N ASN A 212 -18.69 4.96 1.03
CA ASN A 212 -17.96 6.20 0.85
C ASN A 212 -16.77 6.07 -0.11
N SER A 213 -16.05 4.94 -0.07
CA SER A 213 -14.87 4.73 -0.92
C SER A 213 -15.21 4.27 -2.34
N TRP A 214 -16.41 3.72 -2.58
CA TRP A 214 -16.82 3.19 -3.89
C TRP A 214 -17.88 4.05 -4.60
N THR A 215 -18.32 5.14 -3.99
CA THR A 215 -19.18 6.14 -4.63
C THR A 215 -18.33 7.34 -5.08
N GLY A 216 -18.82 8.07 -6.09
CA GLY A 216 -18.04 9.18 -6.67
C GLY A 216 -16.97 8.72 -7.66
N PRO A 217 -15.95 9.56 -7.93
CA PRO A 217 -14.87 9.25 -8.86
C PRO A 217 -13.99 8.10 -8.35
N GLN A 218 -13.78 7.09 -9.19
CA GLN A 218 -12.89 5.96 -8.92
C GLN A 218 -11.64 6.09 -9.78
N LEU A 219 -10.46 5.89 -9.18
CA LEU A 219 -9.19 6.00 -9.87
C LEU A 219 -8.59 4.63 -10.19
N ASP A 220 -7.93 4.50 -11.35
CA ASP A 220 -7.08 3.36 -11.70
C ASP A 220 -5.96 3.82 -12.65
N LEU A 221 -5.02 2.94 -12.93
CA LEU A 221 -3.97 3.17 -13.91
C LEU A 221 -4.54 3.14 -15.33
N GLN A 222 -4.03 4.03 -16.18
CA GLN A 222 -4.26 3.93 -17.62
C GLN A 222 -3.43 2.77 -18.18
N ARG A 223 -4.07 1.62 -18.38
CA ARG A 223 -3.44 0.42 -18.91
C ARG A 223 -3.46 0.39 -20.44
N LYS A 224 -2.44 -0.24 -21.04
CA LYS A 224 -2.34 -0.37 -22.51
C LYS A 224 -3.49 -1.15 -23.13
N ASP A 225 -4.02 -2.12 -22.41
CA ASP A 225 -5.18 -2.92 -22.80
C ASP A 225 -6.53 -2.25 -22.47
N LEU A 226 -6.51 -1.01 -21.99
CA LEU A 226 -7.68 -0.28 -21.51
C LEU A 226 -8.44 -1.03 -20.39
N GLY A 227 -7.74 -1.84 -19.60
CA GLY A 227 -8.33 -2.65 -18.53
C GLY A 227 -9.12 -3.87 -19.02
N MET A 228 -8.96 -4.29 -20.28
CA MET A 228 -9.73 -5.42 -20.84
C MET A 228 -9.39 -6.75 -20.18
N SER A 229 -8.24 -6.87 -19.54
CA SER A 229 -7.86 -8.02 -18.68
C SER A 229 -8.60 -8.10 -17.37
N ARG A 230 -9.38 -7.07 -16.98
CA ARG A 230 -10.21 -7.04 -15.78
C ARG A 230 -11.62 -7.55 -16.06
N THR A 231 -12.38 -7.89 -15.01
CA THR A 231 -13.82 -8.13 -15.13
C THR A 231 -14.54 -6.89 -15.72
N ILE A 232 -15.71 -7.07 -16.32
CA ILE A 232 -16.51 -5.93 -16.79
C ILE A 232 -17.00 -5.11 -15.59
N LEU A 233 -17.29 -5.78 -14.47
CA LEU A 233 -17.84 -5.16 -13.28
C LEU A 233 -17.21 -5.77 -12.03
N GLU A 234 -16.74 -4.90 -11.15
CA GLU A 234 -16.34 -5.20 -9.77
C GLU A 234 -17.41 -4.60 -8.84
N SER A 235 -17.87 -5.35 -7.84
CA SER A 235 -18.94 -4.89 -6.96
C SER A 235 -18.89 -5.51 -5.57
N TRP A 236 -19.52 -4.78 -4.63
CA TRP A 236 -19.85 -5.27 -3.30
C TRP A 236 -21.35 -5.20 -3.11
N ILE A 237 -21.90 -6.17 -2.38
CA ILE A 237 -23.29 -6.15 -1.90
C ILE A 237 -23.32 -6.22 -0.39
N SER A 238 -24.34 -5.60 0.22
CA SER A 238 -24.56 -5.72 1.66
C SER A 238 -24.94 -7.15 2.06
N LEU A 239 -24.71 -7.50 3.33
CA LEU A 239 -25.07 -8.83 3.87
C LEU A 239 -26.58 -9.10 3.76
N ASP A 240 -27.42 -8.08 3.91
CA ASP A 240 -28.87 -8.23 3.77
C ASP A 240 -29.27 -8.66 2.35
N VAL A 241 -28.66 -8.05 1.33
CA VAL A 241 -28.85 -8.43 -0.07
C VAL A 241 -28.35 -9.86 -0.32
N ALA A 242 -27.20 -10.23 0.24
CA ALA A 242 -26.70 -11.60 0.12
C ALA A 242 -27.67 -12.62 0.71
N ASN A 243 -28.19 -12.37 1.92
CA ASN A 243 -29.18 -13.24 2.56
C ASN A 243 -30.47 -13.38 1.72
N GLU A 244 -30.96 -12.26 1.12
CA GLU A 244 -32.10 -12.29 0.19
C GLU A 244 -31.81 -13.19 -1.03
N ILE A 245 -30.65 -13.02 -1.67
CA ILE A 245 -30.24 -13.78 -2.86
C ILE A 245 -30.16 -15.28 -2.55
N PHE A 246 -29.50 -15.65 -1.45
CA PHE A 246 -29.37 -17.08 -1.08
C PHE A 246 -30.70 -17.71 -0.74
N THR A 247 -31.62 -16.97 -0.13
CA THR A 247 -32.98 -17.45 0.15
C THR A 247 -33.72 -17.88 -1.14
N PHE A 248 -33.52 -17.18 -2.26
CA PHE A 248 -34.09 -17.55 -3.55
C PHE A 248 -33.57 -18.88 -4.09
N THR A 249 -32.34 -19.23 -3.75
CA THR A 249 -31.76 -20.55 -4.14
C THR A 249 -32.18 -21.70 -3.24
N GLY A 250 -32.81 -21.42 -2.12
CA GLY A 250 -33.18 -22.39 -1.09
C GLY A 250 -32.03 -22.73 -0.14
N PHE A 251 -30.92 -21.99 -0.20
CA PHE A 251 -29.80 -22.12 0.71
C PHE A 251 -29.87 -21.07 1.84
N ASN A 252 -29.28 -21.43 2.98
CA ASN A 252 -29.02 -20.51 4.08
C ASN A 252 -27.58 -19.98 3.95
N TYR A 253 -27.38 -18.68 4.05
CA TYR A 253 -26.07 -18.05 3.91
C TYR A 253 -25.02 -18.60 4.89
N ASP A 254 -25.38 -18.67 6.19
CA ASP A 254 -24.46 -19.15 7.24
C ASP A 254 -24.01 -20.58 6.99
N SER A 255 -24.92 -21.44 6.53
CA SER A 255 -24.59 -22.84 6.20
C SER A 255 -23.64 -22.94 4.99
N LEU A 256 -23.79 -22.06 4.01
CA LEU A 256 -22.89 -22.03 2.85
C LEU A 256 -21.53 -21.47 3.22
N LYS A 257 -21.47 -20.46 4.10
CA LYS A 257 -20.23 -19.93 4.64
C LYS A 257 -19.48 -21.01 5.41
N GLU A 258 -20.18 -21.76 6.30
CA GLU A 258 -19.60 -22.90 7.03
C GLU A 258 -19.07 -23.98 6.08
N PHE A 259 -19.80 -24.31 5.01
CA PHE A 259 -19.38 -25.28 4.00
C PHE A 259 -18.12 -24.80 3.24
N ALA A 260 -17.97 -23.50 2.99
CA ALA A 260 -16.81 -22.93 2.32
C ALA A 260 -15.53 -22.87 3.19
N LEU A 261 -15.60 -23.28 4.47
CA LEU A 261 -14.43 -23.35 5.36
C LEU A 261 -13.58 -24.62 5.17
N ASP A 262 -14.01 -25.53 4.31
CA ASP A 262 -13.33 -26.82 4.07
C ASP A 262 -12.84 -26.90 2.63
N ASN A 263 -11.63 -27.42 2.42
CA ASN A 263 -11.04 -27.58 1.09
C ASN A 263 -11.75 -28.58 0.19
N SER A 264 -12.73 -29.33 0.73
CA SER A 264 -13.66 -30.15 -0.07
C SER A 264 -14.83 -29.35 -0.65
N PHE A 265 -14.92 -28.04 -0.35
CA PHE A 265 -15.90 -27.15 -0.94
C PHE A 265 -15.84 -27.23 -2.47
N GLN A 266 -17.01 -27.24 -3.10
CA GLN A 266 -17.12 -27.17 -4.55
C GLN A 266 -18.03 -26.01 -4.92
N ALA A 267 -17.52 -25.11 -5.75
CA ALA A 267 -18.30 -24.02 -6.32
C ALA A 267 -19.51 -24.58 -7.10
N PHE A 268 -20.60 -23.80 -7.14
CA PHE A 268 -21.82 -24.22 -7.82
C PHE A 268 -22.58 -23.07 -8.46
N GLU A 269 -23.31 -23.37 -9.52
CA GLU A 269 -24.23 -22.42 -10.17
C GLU A 269 -25.42 -22.12 -9.26
N MET A 270 -25.69 -20.85 -9.03
CA MET A 270 -26.86 -20.37 -8.30
C MET A 270 -28.07 -20.38 -9.25
N LYS A 271 -28.61 -21.55 -9.53
CA LYS A 271 -29.61 -21.79 -10.59
C LYS A 271 -30.77 -20.84 -10.58
N GLY A 272 -31.00 -20.19 -11.71
CA GLY A 272 -32.09 -19.24 -11.91
C GLY A 272 -31.76 -17.81 -11.47
N LEU A 273 -30.56 -17.56 -10.94
CA LEU A 273 -30.07 -16.21 -10.65
C LEU A 273 -29.18 -15.71 -11.79
N SER A 274 -29.35 -14.47 -12.17
CA SER A 274 -28.50 -13.79 -13.15
C SER A 274 -28.34 -12.32 -12.85
N LEU A 275 -27.20 -11.75 -13.27
CA LEU A 275 -26.89 -10.33 -13.21
C LEU A 275 -27.17 -9.67 -14.57
N THR A 276 -27.95 -8.59 -14.54
CA THR A 276 -28.07 -7.65 -15.64
C THR A 276 -27.62 -6.28 -15.18
N SER A 277 -26.63 -5.70 -15.83
CA SER A 277 -26.07 -4.41 -15.43
C SER A 277 -25.76 -3.54 -16.63
N LYS A 278 -25.91 -2.24 -16.48
CA LYS A 278 -25.42 -1.22 -17.39
C LYS A 278 -24.51 -0.29 -16.61
N ILE A 279 -23.30 -0.11 -17.15
CA ILE A 279 -22.28 0.73 -16.55
C ILE A 279 -22.00 1.84 -17.55
N ASN A 280 -22.45 3.04 -17.26
CA ASN A 280 -22.12 4.24 -18.00
C ASN A 280 -21.21 5.09 -17.12
N SER A 281 -20.07 5.47 -17.61
CA SER A 281 -19.08 6.23 -16.84
C SER A 281 -18.60 7.45 -17.60
N ASP A 282 -18.45 8.56 -16.91
CA ASP A 282 -17.62 9.65 -17.34
C ASP A 282 -16.16 9.30 -17.06
N ILE A 283 -15.30 9.37 -18.08
CA ILE A 283 -13.90 8.92 -18.02
C ILE A 283 -12.98 10.09 -18.32
N ASN A 284 -12.11 10.42 -17.37
CA ASN A 284 -11.14 11.47 -17.46
C ASN A 284 -9.72 10.91 -17.28
N TYR A 285 -8.82 11.25 -18.23
CA TYR A 285 -7.42 10.85 -18.17
C TYR A 285 -6.56 11.96 -17.58
N PHE A 286 -5.64 11.60 -16.72
CA PHE A 286 -4.67 12.51 -16.13
C PHE A 286 -3.36 11.76 -15.86
N SER A 287 -2.34 12.45 -15.36
CA SER A 287 -1.13 11.81 -14.86
C SER A 287 -0.66 12.45 -13.56
N SER A 288 -0.04 11.64 -12.72
CA SER A 288 0.73 12.08 -11.58
C SER A 288 2.17 11.59 -11.72
N HIS A 289 3.01 11.71 -10.69
CA HIS A 289 4.41 11.31 -10.77
C HIS A 289 4.89 10.70 -9.47
N ASN A 290 5.51 9.53 -9.57
CA ASN A 290 6.47 9.12 -8.53
C ASN A 290 7.74 9.95 -8.68
N LEU A 291 8.43 10.23 -7.58
CA LEU A 291 9.77 10.82 -7.58
C LEU A 291 10.75 9.68 -7.28
N VAL A 292 11.64 9.36 -8.23
CA VAL A 292 12.55 8.22 -8.12
C VAL A 292 13.96 8.65 -8.41
N GLY A 293 14.82 8.56 -7.40
CA GLY A 293 16.25 8.80 -7.51
C GLY A 293 17.06 7.61 -7.02
N PHE A 294 18.33 7.53 -7.36
CA PHE A 294 19.18 6.47 -6.86
C PHE A 294 20.62 6.94 -6.59
N LYS A 295 21.23 6.30 -5.59
CA LYS A 295 22.68 6.33 -5.36
C LYS A 295 23.30 5.12 -6.03
N GLU A 296 24.29 5.33 -6.90
CA GLU A 296 24.98 4.24 -7.58
C GLU A 296 25.94 3.49 -6.65
N GLY A 297 25.90 2.17 -6.71
CA GLY A 297 26.81 1.28 -6.00
C GLY A 297 28.20 1.22 -6.64
N THR A 298 29.23 0.94 -5.83
CA THR A 298 30.65 0.96 -6.28
C THR A 298 31.08 -0.30 -7.01
N SER A 299 30.59 -1.49 -6.63
CA SER A 299 31.03 -2.78 -7.17
C SER A 299 29.93 -3.71 -7.61
N LYS A 300 28.68 -3.41 -7.23
CA LYS A 300 27.47 -4.13 -7.61
C LYS A 300 26.38 -3.14 -8.02
N PRO A 301 26.65 -2.26 -9.01
CA PRO A 301 25.74 -1.16 -9.36
C PRO A 301 24.38 -1.64 -9.91
N ASP A 302 24.31 -2.88 -10.40
CA ASP A 302 23.09 -3.48 -10.95
C ASP A 302 22.25 -4.26 -9.91
N GLU A 303 22.69 -4.32 -8.64
CA GLU A 303 21.91 -4.85 -7.52
C GLU A 303 21.39 -3.68 -6.69
N TYR A 304 20.09 -3.69 -6.31
CA TYR A 304 19.43 -2.54 -5.72
C TYR A 304 18.74 -2.85 -4.39
N LEU A 305 18.70 -1.86 -3.50
CA LEU A 305 17.73 -1.73 -2.42
C LEU A 305 16.79 -0.59 -2.76
N ILE A 306 15.55 -0.58 -2.20
CA ILE A 306 14.61 0.53 -2.36
C ILE A 306 14.03 0.97 -1.02
N PHE A 307 14.00 2.29 -0.81
CA PHE A 307 13.21 2.95 0.24
C PHE A 307 12.02 3.63 -0.40
N MET A 308 10.85 3.50 0.21
CA MET A 308 9.62 4.03 -0.33
C MET A 308 8.69 4.62 0.74
N ALA A 309 7.98 5.68 0.35
CA ALA A 309 6.89 6.29 1.07
C ALA A 309 5.98 7.01 0.07
N HIS A 310 4.69 7.15 0.34
CA HIS A 310 3.85 7.98 -0.53
C HIS A 310 3.90 9.45 -0.13
N TRP A 311 3.80 10.33 -1.13
CA TRP A 311 3.84 11.77 -0.92
C TRP A 311 2.46 12.43 -1.02
N ASP A 312 1.50 11.77 -1.66
CA ASP A 312 0.15 12.26 -1.81
C ASP A 312 -0.67 12.13 -0.52
N HIS A 313 -1.70 12.98 -0.42
CA HIS A 313 -2.72 12.88 0.60
C HIS A 313 -4.05 13.42 0.07
N LEU A 314 -5.05 13.61 0.94
CA LEU A 314 -6.45 13.79 0.56
C LEU A 314 -6.78 15.18 -0.02
N GLY A 315 -5.94 16.19 0.21
CA GLY A 315 -6.13 17.52 -0.36
C GLY A 315 -7.03 18.44 0.47
N ILE A 316 -7.95 19.13 -0.19
CA ILE A 316 -8.88 20.08 0.43
C ILE A 316 -10.32 19.58 0.24
N ASN A 317 -11.11 19.66 1.29
CA ASN A 317 -12.56 19.45 1.23
C ASN A 317 -13.31 20.74 1.59
N GLU A 318 -13.78 21.45 0.56
CA GLU A 318 -14.49 22.73 0.69
C GLU A 318 -15.87 22.61 1.40
N ASP A 319 -16.40 21.41 1.56
CA ASP A 319 -17.67 21.19 2.26
C ASP A 319 -17.53 21.20 3.80
N LEU A 320 -16.31 21.15 4.32
CA LEU A 320 -16.04 21.21 5.76
C LEU A 320 -16.16 22.65 6.29
N VAL A 321 -16.60 22.77 7.53
CA VAL A 321 -16.68 24.04 8.27
C VAL A 321 -15.46 24.14 9.19
N GLY A 322 -14.68 25.20 9.07
CA GLY A 322 -13.45 25.40 9.83
C GLY A 322 -12.24 25.04 8.98
N ASP A 323 -11.39 24.18 9.47
CA ASP A 323 -10.29 23.64 8.69
C ASP A 323 -10.80 22.71 7.59
N GLN A 324 -10.20 22.83 6.42
CA GLN A 324 -10.60 22.12 5.20
C GLN A 324 -9.43 21.36 4.57
N ILE A 325 -8.21 21.54 5.11
CA ILE A 325 -6.98 20.98 4.53
C ILE A 325 -6.62 19.71 5.28
N PHE A 326 -6.47 18.61 4.56
CA PHE A 326 -5.95 17.36 5.09
C PHE A 326 -4.42 17.39 4.98
N ASN A 327 -3.76 17.95 6.02
CA ASN A 327 -2.31 18.18 5.98
C ASN A 327 -1.48 16.90 5.96
N GLY A 328 -1.98 15.80 6.54
CA GLY A 328 -1.35 14.50 6.51
C GLY A 328 0.08 14.53 7.04
N ALA A 329 0.25 15.02 8.26
CA ALA A 329 1.58 15.17 8.84
C ALA A 329 2.19 13.82 9.21
N SER A 330 1.42 12.96 9.88
CA SER A 330 1.83 11.58 10.14
C SER A 330 1.63 10.71 8.89
N ASP A 331 0.52 10.91 8.17
CA ASP A 331 0.15 10.21 6.95
C ASP A 331 0.25 11.13 5.72
N ASN A 332 1.33 11.19 4.95
CA ASN A 332 2.58 10.47 5.18
C ASN A 332 3.79 11.40 4.96
N ALA A 333 3.70 12.66 5.50
CA ALA A 333 4.85 13.57 5.45
C ALA A 333 6.04 12.98 6.24
N THR A 334 5.79 12.20 7.31
CA THR A 334 6.82 11.48 8.06
C THR A 334 7.55 10.47 7.18
N GLY A 335 6.85 9.62 6.45
CA GLY A 335 7.47 8.63 5.58
C GLY A 335 8.32 9.27 4.48
N VAL A 336 7.84 10.34 3.84
CA VAL A 336 8.63 11.09 2.85
C VAL A 336 9.87 11.70 3.51
N ALA A 337 9.75 12.24 4.72
CA ALA A 337 10.89 12.77 5.48
C ALA A 337 11.91 11.67 5.79
N ALA A 338 11.47 10.43 6.11
CA ALA A 338 12.37 9.29 6.30
C ALA A 338 13.16 8.97 5.03
N VAL A 339 12.51 8.90 3.87
CA VAL A 339 13.16 8.61 2.58
C VAL A 339 14.20 9.68 2.24
N ILE A 340 13.87 10.97 2.44
CA ILE A 340 14.80 12.08 2.21
C ILE A 340 15.98 12.03 3.20
N GLU A 341 15.73 11.80 4.49
CA GLU A 341 16.78 11.72 5.50
C GLU A 341 17.72 10.53 5.24
N LEU A 342 17.17 9.36 4.88
CA LEU A 342 17.96 8.21 4.49
C LEU A 342 18.84 8.52 3.27
N SER A 343 18.34 9.26 2.28
CA SER A 343 19.15 9.68 1.14
C SER A 343 20.35 10.54 1.57
N ARG A 344 20.14 11.46 2.54
CA ARG A 344 21.19 12.28 3.14
C ARG A 344 22.22 11.47 3.94
N LEU A 345 21.77 10.46 4.68
CA LEU A 345 22.67 9.57 5.42
C LEU A 345 23.50 8.71 4.45
N PHE A 346 22.88 8.16 3.42
CA PHE A 346 23.57 7.35 2.42
C PHE A 346 24.51 8.15 1.52
N GLU A 347 24.29 9.44 1.30
CA GLU A 347 25.23 10.29 0.58
C GLU A 347 26.63 10.24 1.19
N LYS A 348 26.75 10.12 2.51
CA LYS A 348 27.99 10.19 3.28
C LYS A 348 28.78 8.89 3.33
N VAL A 349 28.24 7.79 2.84
CA VAL A 349 28.83 6.45 2.92
C VAL A 349 28.93 5.79 1.56
N GLU A 350 29.92 4.91 1.38
CA GLU A 350 30.00 4.08 0.18
C GLU A 350 29.20 2.79 0.35
N THR A 351 28.51 2.38 -0.73
CA THR A 351 27.78 1.12 -0.81
C THR A 351 28.24 0.31 -2.01
N LYS A 352 28.27 -1.01 -1.90
CA LYS A 352 28.56 -1.87 -3.05
C LYS A 352 27.37 -1.92 -4.02
N ARG A 353 26.14 -2.07 -3.47
CA ARG A 353 24.87 -2.06 -4.20
C ARG A 353 24.34 -0.65 -4.36
N SER A 354 23.57 -0.43 -5.40
CA SER A 354 22.80 0.79 -5.61
C SER A 354 21.61 0.87 -4.67
N ILE A 355 21.17 2.10 -4.36
CA ILE A 355 20.04 2.34 -3.47
C ILE A 355 19.07 3.29 -4.15
N ILE A 356 17.81 2.88 -4.28
CA ILE A 356 16.71 3.65 -4.84
C ILE A 356 15.96 4.35 -3.70
N PHE A 357 15.59 5.61 -3.91
CA PHE A 357 14.74 6.40 -3.03
C PHE A 357 13.52 6.79 -3.85
N ALA A 358 12.34 6.41 -3.40
CA ALA A 358 11.09 6.61 -4.10
C ALA A 358 10.05 7.29 -3.21
N ALA A 359 9.57 8.47 -3.63
CA ALA A 359 8.37 9.07 -3.10
C ALA A 359 7.23 8.79 -4.10
N LEU A 360 6.24 8.03 -3.67
CA LEU A 360 5.21 7.44 -4.51
C LEU A 360 3.94 8.30 -4.53
N THR A 361 3.16 8.20 -5.58
CA THR A 361 1.92 8.96 -5.76
C THR A 361 0.70 8.06 -5.79
N LEU A 362 -0.49 8.63 -5.54
CA LEU A 362 -1.77 7.93 -5.67
C LEU A 362 -1.84 6.66 -4.79
N GLU A 363 -1.19 6.69 -3.63
CA GLU A 363 -1.31 5.65 -2.62
C GLU A 363 -2.73 5.63 -2.09
N GLU A 364 -3.25 6.78 -1.68
CA GLU A 364 -4.59 7.03 -1.15
C GLU A 364 -5.71 6.64 -2.13
N SER A 365 -5.36 6.52 -3.40
CA SER A 365 -6.26 6.12 -4.47
C SER A 365 -6.14 4.63 -4.86
N GLY A 366 -5.51 3.83 -4.00
CA GLY A 366 -5.36 2.38 -4.19
C GLY A 366 -3.99 1.94 -4.70
N LEU A 367 -2.92 2.50 -4.16
CA LEU A 367 -1.51 2.10 -4.39
C LEU A 367 -1.09 2.22 -5.86
N LEU A 368 -1.65 3.20 -6.60
CA LEU A 368 -1.47 3.26 -8.06
C LEU A 368 -0.03 3.59 -8.46
N GLY A 369 0.65 4.46 -7.70
CA GLY A 369 2.03 4.84 -7.98
C GLY A 369 3.00 3.69 -7.81
N SER A 370 2.92 2.96 -6.70
CA SER A 370 3.73 1.77 -6.45
C SER A 370 3.41 0.64 -7.42
N THR A 371 2.12 0.42 -7.73
CA THR A 371 1.70 -0.57 -8.73
C THR A 371 2.30 -0.26 -10.08
N TYR A 372 2.25 1.01 -10.52
CA TYR A 372 2.83 1.40 -11.80
C TYR A 372 4.35 1.24 -11.82
N LEU A 373 5.04 1.63 -10.73
CA LEU A 373 6.49 1.48 -10.62
C LEU A 373 6.90 0.00 -10.62
N ALA A 374 6.15 -0.88 -9.94
CA ALA A 374 6.40 -2.33 -9.94
C ALA A 374 6.04 -3.02 -11.27
N GLU A 375 5.10 -2.48 -12.05
CA GLU A 375 4.75 -2.98 -13.39
C GLU A 375 5.65 -2.40 -14.51
N ASN A 376 6.21 -1.21 -14.33
CA ASN A 376 7.06 -0.50 -15.28
C ASN A 376 8.35 0.02 -14.62
N PRO A 377 9.13 -0.87 -13.98
CA PRO A 377 10.30 -0.46 -13.21
C PRO A 377 11.43 0.04 -14.14
N PRO A 378 12.24 1.02 -13.70
CA PRO A 378 13.41 1.46 -14.45
C PRO A 378 14.57 0.46 -14.43
N ILE A 379 14.46 -0.60 -13.64
CA ILE A 379 15.43 -1.69 -13.48
C ILE A 379 14.71 -3.04 -13.60
N ASP A 380 15.46 -4.12 -13.80
CA ASP A 380 14.89 -5.47 -13.64
C ASP A 380 14.63 -5.74 -12.14
N LEU A 381 13.37 -6.04 -11.78
CA LEU A 381 13.00 -6.33 -10.39
C LEU A 381 13.70 -7.59 -9.83
N ALA A 382 14.15 -8.50 -10.67
CA ALA A 382 15.01 -9.59 -10.24
C ALA A 382 16.33 -9.09 -9.62
N ASN A 383 16.75 -7.86 -9.91
CA ASN A 383 17.93 -7.20 -9.34
C ASN A 383 17.62 -6.42 -8.05
N LEU A 384 16.36 -6.30 -7.67
CA LEU A 384 15.97 -5.66 -6.43
C LEU A 384 16.11 -6.67 -5.28
N VAL A 385 17.06 -6.41 -4.38
CA VAL A 385 17.44 -7.32 -3.29
C VAL A 385 16.41 -7.28 -2.17
N ALA A 386 15.99 -6.07 -1.78
CA ALA A 386 15.02 -5.82 -0.71
C ALA A 386 14.42 -4.42 -0.83
N GLY A 387 13.27 -4.22 -0.17
CA GLY A 387 12.63 -2.92 -0.01
C GLY A 387 12.34 -2.59 1.45
N PHE A 388 12.16 -1.29 1.74
CA PHE A 388 11.79 -0.76 3.04
C PHE A 388 10.70 0.29 2.84
N ASN A 389 9.59 0.15 3.53
CA ASN A 389 8.42 1.03 3.41
C ASN A 389 8.21 1.84 4.69
N PHE A 390 7.86 3.12 4.54
CA PHE A 390 7.54 4.02 5.64
C PHE A 390 6.15 4.61 5.39
N ASP A 391 5.26 4.41 6.37
CA ASP A 391 3.88 4.84 6.22
C ASP A 391 3.23 5.04 7.59
N GLY A 392 2.91 6.32 7.92
CA GLY A 392 2.16 6.64 9.13
C GLY A 392 2.94 6.62 10.45
N ILE A 393 4.20 7.07 10.49
CA ILE A 393 5.01 7.06 11.70
C ILE A 393 4.54 8.13 12.69
N LEU A 394 4.32 7.73 13.96
CA LEU A 394 3.82 8.62 15.03
C LEU A 394 4.96 9.21 15.88
N PRO A 395 4.86 10.49 16.31
CA PRO A 395 5.91 11.17 17.08
C PRO A 395 5.86 10.87 18.59
N THR A 396 5.86 9.59 18.97
CA THR A 396 5.60 9.15 20.36
C THR A 396 6.85 9.10 21.26
N GLY A 397 8.03 9.33 20.69
CA GLY A 397 9.32 9.25 21.39
C GLY A 397 9.93 7.85 21.34
N ARG A 398 11.03 7.65 22.08
CA ARG A 398 11.81 6.40 22.04
C ARG A 398 11.02 5.19 22.56
N THR A 399 11.23 4.06 21.87
CA THR A 399 10.60 2.77 22.21
C THR A 399 11.64 1.69 22.55
N ASN A 400 11.21 0.67 23.30
CA ASN A 400 11.99 -0.53 23.59
C ASN A 400 11.83 -1.58 22.49
N ASP A 401 10.91 -1.38 21.58
CA ASP A 401 10.54 -2.28 20.49
C ASP A 401 10.52 -1.57 19.15
N MET A 402 10.28 -2.32 18.09
CA MET A 402 9.94 -1.84 16.76
C MET A 402 8.82 -2.71 16.21
N ALA A 403 7.74 -2.11 15.76
CA ALA A 403 6.61 -2.85 15.22
C ALA A 403 6.92 -3.31 13.79
N VAL A 404 6.58 -4.57 13.49
CA VAL A 404 6.66 -5.11 12.12
C VAL A 404 5.27 -5.49 11.66
N ILE A 405 4.81 -4.79 10.65
CA ILE A 405 3.53 -5.06 10.00
C ILE A 405 3.71 -6.25 9.05
N GLY A 406 2.92 -7.31 9.26
CA GLY A 406 3.10 -8.57 8.55
C GLY A 406 4.25 -9.43 9.10
N TYR A 407 4.51 -9.36 10.41
CA TYR A 407 5.54 -10.15 11.08
C TYR A 407 5.43 -11.66 10.77
N GLY A 408 6.59 -12.28 10.50
CA GLY A 408 6.69 -13.69 10.07
C GLY A 408 6.71 -13.83 8.53
N ALA A 409 6.94 -12.74 7.78
CA ALA A 409 6.90 -12.75 6.32
C ALA A 409 8.26 -13.06 5.68
N SER A 410 9.36 -12.47 6.12
CA SER A 410 10.63 -12.55 5.39
C SER A 410 11.89 -12.55 6.25
N GLU A 411 13.00 -13.03 5.68
CA GLU A 411 14.34 -13.01 6.30
C GLU A 411 14.88 -11.59 6.57
N LEU A 412 14.19 -10.52 6.14
CA LEU A 412 14.52 -9.15 6.54
C LEU A 412 14.29 -8.92 8.04
N GLU A 413 13.37 -9.66 8.63
CA GLU A 413 13.08 -9.64 10.06
C GLU A 413 14.26 -10.19 10.88
N ASP A 414 14.98 -11.22 10.38
CA ASP A 414 16.18 -11.74 11.04
C ASP A 414 17.30 -10.67 11.11
N LEU A 415 17.42 -9.84 10.07
CA LEU A 415 18.37 -8.73 10.05
C LEU A 415 17.95 -7.62 11.02
N LEU A 416 16.65 -7.34 11.08
CA LEU A 416 16.09 -6.36 12.00
C LEU A 416 16.28 -6.82 13.44
N GLU A 417 15.97 -8.08 13.78
CA GLU A 417 16.12 -8.65 15.12
C GLU A 417 17.56 -8.52 15.61
N GLN A 418 18.55 -8.91 14.76
CA GLN A 418 19.96 -8.79 15.09
C GLN A 418 20.40 -7.35 15.35
N GLU A 419 19.85 -6.38 14.65
CA GLU A 419 20.19 -4.96 14.85
C GLU A 419 19.51 -4.41 16.12
N LEU A 420 18.27 -4.78 16.37
CA LEU A 420 17.54 -4.38 17.57
C LEU A 420 18.18 -4.96 18.85
N GLU A 421 18.64 -6.21 18.82
CA GLU A 421 19.38 -6.81 19.94
C GLU A 421 20.62 -6.00 20.33
N LYS A 422 21.40 -5.48 19.37
CA LYS A 422 22.55 -4.60 19.64
C LYS A 422 22.14 -3.30 20.34
N GLN A 423 20.91 -2.85 20.10
CA GLN A 423 20.34 -1.64 20.70
C GLN A 423 19.62 -1.93 22.04
N GLY A 424 19.50 -3.19 22.44
CA GLY A 424 18.71 -3.62 23.59
C GLY A 424 17.20 -3.48 23.37
N ARG A 425 16.77 -3.56 22.11
CA ARG A 425 15.38 -3.50 21.64
C ARG A 425 14.92 -4.85 21.09
N TYR A 426 13.64 -4.98 20.78
CA TYR A 426 13.06 -6.22 20.23
C TYR A 426 12.01 -5.92 19.17
N ILE A 427 11.68 -6.93 18.34
CA ILE A 427 10.56 -6.84 17.40
C ILE A 427 9.26 -7.09 18.15
N ASN A 428 8.26 -6.28 17.86
CA ASN A 428 6.88 -6.50 18.29
C ASN A 428 6.01 -6.74 17.05
N PRO A 429 5.24 -7.84 16.99
CA PRO A 429 4.33 -8.08 15.88
C PRO A 429 3.22 -7.03 15.77
N ASP A 430 2.65 -6.87 14.56
CA ASP A 430 1.41 -6.11 14.36
C ASP A 430 0.34 -6.56 15.37
N PRO A 431 -0.22 -5.65 16.18
CA PRO A 431 -1.24 -6.01 17.18
C PRO A 431 -2.60 -6.36 16.55
N ASN A 432 -2.84 -6.02 15.29
CA ASN A 432 -4.11 -6.21 14.59
C ASN A 432 -3.94 -6.89 13.21
N PRO A 433 -3.27 -8.06 13.14
CA PRO A 433 -2.93 -8.67 11.85
C PRO A 433 -4.16 -9.09 11.03
N GLU A 434 -5.33 -9.25 11.69
CA GLU A 434 -6.61 -9.53 11.05
C GLU A 434 -7.14 -8.36 10.21
N LYS A 435 -6.66 -7.13 10.46
CA LYS A 435 -7.03 -5.95 9.67
C LYS A 435 -6.29 -5.88 8.33
N GLY A 436 -5.23 -6.69 8.17
CA GLY A 436 -4.49 -6.81 6.93
C GLY A 436 -3.76 -5.53 6.49
N TYR A 437 -3.24 -4.75 7.43
CA TYR A 437 -2.47 -3.53 7.15
C TYR A 437 -1.27 -3.80 6.24
N PHE A 438 -0.64 -4.98 6.34
CA PHE A 438 0.43 -5.40 5.43
C PHE A 438 0.04 -5.32 3.94
N TYR A 439 -1.23 -5.41 3.60
CA TYR A 439 -1.70 -5.37 2.21
C TYR A 439 -2.29 -4.01 1.82
N ARG A 440 -2.08 -2.95 2.63
CA ARG A 440 -2.71 -1.65 2.44
C ARG A 440 -1.75 -0.51 2.16
N SER A 441 -0.44 -0.78 2.04
CA SER A 441 0.58 0.22 1.73
C SER A 441 1.44 -0.21 0.54
N ASP A 442 2.24 0.69 0.03
CA ASP A 442 2.96 0.63 -1.25
C ASP A 442 3.86 -0.59 -1.46
N HIS A 443 4.43 -1.14 -0.38
CA HIS A 443 5.33 -2.29 -0.43
C HIS A 443 4.69 -3.53 -1.04
N ILE A 444 3.36 -3.68 -0.92
CA ILE A 444 2.66 -4.86 -1.46
C ILE A 444 2.79 -4.97 -2.98
N SER A 445 2.92 -3.85 -3.68
CA SER A 445 3.11 -3.84 -5.11
C SER A 445 4.41 -4.55 -5.54
N PHE A 446 5.47 -4.42 -4.74
CA PHE A 446 6.74 -5.10 -4.94
C PHE A 446 6.74 -6.53 -4.39
N ALA A 447 6.08 -6.77 -3.25
CA ALA A 447 5.88 -8.10 -2.70
C ALA A 447 5.18 -9.04 -3.69
N LYS A 448 4.13 -8.58 -4.36
CA LYS A 448 3.43 -9.29 -5.45
C LYS A 448 4.32 -9.62 -6.65
N LYS A 449 5.46 -8.94 -6.79
CA LYS A 449 6.50 -9.24 -7.78
C LYS A 449 7.63 -10.10 -7.21
N GLY A 450 7.50 -10.60 -5.98
CA GLY A 450 8.45 -11.48 -5.31
C GLY A 450 9.56 -10.78 -4.54
N VAL A 451 9.62 -9.45 -4.50
CA VAL A 451 10.66 -8.71 -3.78
C VAL A 451 10.34 -8.70 -2.27
N PRO A 452 11.22 -9.19 -1.38
CA PRO A 452 11.02 -9.04 0.05
C PRO A 452 11.05 -7.58 0.45
N VAL A 453 10.03 -7.14 1.19
CA VAL A 453 9.94 -5.77 1.69
C VAL A 453 9.64 -5.79 3.19
N LEU A 454 10.37 -4.99 3.95
CA LEU A 454 10.10 -4.74 5.36
C LEU A 454 9.19 -3.52 5.48
N TYR A 455 8.03 -3.71 6.12
CA TYR A 455 7.16 -2.64 6.55
C TYR A 455 7.19 -2.59 8.08
N SER A 456 7.77 -1.53 8.61
CA SER A 456 7.97 -1.38 10.05
C SER A 456 7.68 0.04 10.48
N ASP A 457 7.04 0.14 11.64
CA ASP A 457 6.73 1.39 12.32
C ASP A 457 7.58 1.54 13.59
N ASP A 458 7.51 2.71 14.22
CA ASP A 458 7.95 2.88 15.59
C ASP A 458 7.23 1.87 16.49
N GLY A 459 7.89 1.42 17.55
CA GLY A 459 7.27 0.51 18.50
C GLY A 459 6.21 1.19 19.37
N PHE A 460 5.50 0.40 20.12
CA PHE A 460 4.50 0.88 21.08
C PHE A 460 4.89 0.63 22.57
N ASP A 461 6.01 -0.03 22.85
CA ASP A 461 6.57 -0.08 24.20
C ASP A 461 7.44 1.15 24.47
N LEU A 462 6.77 2.28 24.76
CA LEU A 462 7.44 3.56 24.97
C LEU A 462 8.40 3.48 26.17
N GLN A 463 9.63 4.00 26.03
CA GLN A 463 10.56 4.11 27.15
C GLN A 463 10.02 5.00 28.29
N ILE A 464 9.15 5.96 27.95
CA ILE A 464 8.46 6.83 28.91
C ILE A 464 6.95 6.63 28.76
N GLY A 465 6.36 5.83 29.61
CA GLY A 465 4.92 5.54 29.63
C GLY A 465 4.57 4.09 29.35
N GLY A 466 5.49 3.32 28.77
CA GLY A 466 5.30 1.88 28.50
C GLY A 466 4.27 1.58 27.43
N ILE A 467 3.92 0.31 27.32
CA ILE A 467 3.09 -0.24 26.25
C ILE A 467 1.64 0.29 26.28
N GLU A 468 1.07 0.54 27.46
CA GLU A 468 -0.30 1.06 27.58
C GLU A 468 -0.43 2.47 27.00
N LYS A 469 0.59 3.32 27.25
CA LYS A 469 0.61 4.66 26.66
C LYS A 469 0.80 4.59 25.15
N GLY A 470 1.68 3.73 24.63
CA GLY A 470 1.88 3.58 23.20
C GLY A 470 0.60 3.17 22.48
N PHE A 471 -0.13 2.18 23.00
CA PHE A 471 -1.44 1.82 22.43
C PHE A 471 -2.46 2.96 22.52
N SER A 472 -2.45 3.75 23.61
CA SER A 472 -3.34 4.91 23.72
C SER A 472 -3.04 5.96 22.65
N GLU A 473 -1.77 6.22 22.34
CA GLU A 473 -1.37 7.17 21.28
C GLU A 473 -1.80 6.69 19.88
N ILE A 474 -1.60 5.39 19.58
CA ILE A 474 -2.04 4.78 18.31
C ILE A 474 -3.57 4.83 18.19
N TYR A 475 -4.28 4.51 19.27
CA TYR A 475 -5.74 4.54 19.30
C TYR A 475 -6.27 5.97 19.12
N ASP A 476 -5.67 6.95 19.79
CA ASP A 476 -6.02 8.36 19.64
C ASP A 476 -5.81 8.83 18.21
N TYR A 477 -4.65 8.55 17.62
CA TYR A 477 -4.37 8.88 16.23
C TYR A 477 -5.40 8.25 15.27
N THR A 478 -5.60 6.94 15.37
CA THR A 478 -6.48 6.21 14.46
C THR A 478 -7.94 6.68 14.51
N ASN A 479 -8.43 7.10 15.68
CA ASN A 479 -9.84 7.46 15.84
C ASN A 479 -10.12 8.96 15.70
N SER A 480 -9.12 9.82 15.83
CA SER A 480 -9.34 11.27 15.88
C SER A 480 -8.54 12.09 14.85
N ARG A 481 -7.49 11.52 14.26
CA ARG A 481 -6.60 12.27 13.36
C ARG A 481 -6.38 11.58 12.00
N TYR A 482 -6.31 10.25 11.95
CA TYR A 482 -6.07 9.51 10.71
C TYR A 482 -7.14 9.83 9.65
N HIS A 483 -6.70 10.29 8.49
CA HIS A 483 -7.54 10.81 7.41
C HIS A 483 -8.47 11.96 7.85
N GLY A 484 -8.05 12.73 8.86
CA GLY A 484 -8.73 13.93 9.36
C GLY A 484 -7.90 15.19 9.13
N VAL A 485 -8.55 16.34 9.21
CA VAL A 485 -7.86 17.66 9.16
C VAL A 485 -7.00 17.88 10.42
N GLU A 486 -7.19 17.08 11.46
CA GLU A 486 -6.42 17.13 12.70
C GLU A 486 -5.06 16.41 12.61
N ASP A 487 -4.70 15.79 11.47
CA ASP A 487 -3.35 15.23 11.25
C ASP A 487 -2.38 16.33 10.82
N GLU A 488 -2.10 17.22 11.77
CA GLU A 488 -1.21 18.37 11.62
C GLU A 488 0.12 18.16 12.35
N TYR A 489 1.16 18.85 11.84
CA TYR A 489 2.45 18.92 12.51
C TYR A 489 2.40 19.82 13.74
N ASP A 490 3.06 19.39 14.82
CA ASP A 490 3.29 20.19 16.02
C ASP A 490 4.79 20.25 16.34
N ALA A 491 5.33 21.45 16.49
CA ALA A 491 6.74 21.68 16.81
C ALA A 491 7.19 21.04 18.15
N SER A 492 6.24 20.63 19.01
CA SER A 492 6.51 19.90 20.25
C SER A 492 6.65 18.38 20.07
N TRP A 493 6.49 17.87 18.88
CA TRP A 493 6.61 16.44 18.57
C TRP A 493 7.95 15.85 19.05
N ASN A 494 7.89 14.68 19.66
CA ASN A 494 9.10 13.98 20.08
C ASN A 494 9.55 12.98 19.00
N LEU A 495 10.40 13.44 18.09
CA LEU A 495 10.90 12.63 16.99
C LEU A 495 12.09 11.72 17.35
N GLN A 496 12.42 11.53 18.64
CA GLN A 496 13.54 10.67 19.03
C GLN A 496 13.31 9.19 18.72
N GLY A 497 12.05 8.71 18.75
CA GLY A 497 11.69 7.36 18.31
C GLY A 497 11.87 7.23 16.81
N PHE A 498 11.37 8.18 16.05
CA PHE A 498 11.50 8.20 14.61
C PHE A 498 12.97 8.24 14.15
N GLU A 499 13.82 9.09 14.78
CA GLU A 499 15.28 9.06 14.57
C GLU A 499 15.85 7.65 14.83
N GLN A 500 15.42 7.00 15.90
CA GLN A 500 15.87 5.65 16.29
C GLN A 500 15.49 4.62 15.20
N THR A 501 14.27 4.70 14.67
CA THR A 501 13.77 3.85 13.58
C THR A 501 14.59 4.08 12.29
N ILE A 502 14.80 5.33 11.88
CA ILE A 502 15.61 5.66 10.70
C ILE A 502 17.03 5.10 10.82
N HIS A 503 17.68 5.26 11.97
CA HIS A 503 19.01 4.72 12.19
C HIS A 503 19.05 3.19 12.19
N THR A 504 18.03 2.53 12.72
CA THR A 504 17.90 1.07 12.67
C THR A 504 17.80 0.58 11.23
N ILE A 505 16.91 1.18 10.44
CA ILE A 505 16.74 0.84 9.01
C ILE A 505 17.99 1.18 8.21
N PHE A 506 18.66 2.31 8.49
CA PHE A 506 19.93 2.66 7.88
C PHE A 506 20.99 1.57 8.14
N ASN A 507 21.15 1.11 9.38
CA ASN A 507 22.16 0.13 9.75
C ASN A 507 21.95 -1.21 9.04
N ILE A 508 20.72 -1.75 9.04
CA ILE A 508 20.44 -3.02 8.36
C ILE A 508 20.58 -2.92 6.85
N SER A 509 20.10 -1.85 6.25
CA SER A 509 20.19 -1.64 4.81
C SER A 509 21.62 -1.32 4.35
N TYR A 510 22.41 -0.59 5.15
CA TYR A 510 23.83 -0.38 4.90
C TYR A 510 24.61 -1.71 4.96
N ALA A 511 24.37 -2.54 5.97
CA ALA A 511 24.97 -3.87 6.06
C ALA A 511 24.60 -4.73 4.84
N LEU A 512 23.31 -4.77 4.49
CA LEU A 512 22.80 -5.52 3.34
C LEU A 512 23.35 -4.98 2.01
N SER A 513 23.49 -3.66 1.85
CA SER A 513 24.04 -3.04 0.64
C SER A 513 25.51 -3.40 0.41
N ASN A 514 26.24 -3.81 1.45
CA ASN A 514 27.64 -4.20 1.42
C ASN A 514 27.89 -5.71 1.52
N SER A 515 26.83 -6.52 1.68
CA SER A 515 26.89 -7.99 1.76
C SER A 515 26.75 -8.67 0.37
N ASN A 516 26.69 -10.00 0.39
CA ASN A 516 26.29 -10.84 -0.75
C ASN A 516 24.90 -11.46 -0.54
N ASP A 517 24.25 -11.15 0.56
CA ASP A 517 23.01 -11.80 0.96
C ASP A 517 21.85 -11.36 0.07
N TRP A 518 20.93 -12.28 -0.15
CA TRP A 518 19.69 -12.10 -0.88
C TRP A 518 18.54 -12.60 -0.01
N PRO A 519 18.00 -11.76 0.86
CA PRO A 519 16.86 -12.15 1.69
C PRO A 519 15.70 -12.70 0.87
N ASN A 520 14.98 -13.67 1.43
CA ASN A 520 13.83 -14.29 0.82
C ASN A 520 12.61 -14.19 1.75
N TRP A 521 11.46 -14.53 1.23
CA TRP A 521 10.26 -14.77 2.02
C TRP A 521 10.41 -16.09 2.79
N TYR A 522 9.82 -16.20 3.96
CA TYR A 522 9.82 -17.46 4.72
C TYR A 522 9.02 -18.54 3.98
N GLU A 523 9.29 -19.80 4.32
CA GLU A 523 8.59 -20.95 3.72
C GLU A 523 7.09 -20.89 4.03
N GLY A 524 6.25 -21.07 3.01
CA GLY A 524 4.80 -20.96 3.13
C GLY A 524 4.24 -19.55 2.86
N ASN A 525 5.10 -18.53 2.69
CA ASN A 525 4.63 -17.21 2.27
C ASN A 525 4.22 -17.21 0.79
N GLU A 526 3.09 -16.59 0.48
CA GLU A 526 2.45 -16.55 -0.85
C GLU A 526 3.33 -15.94 -1.97
N PHE A 527 4.30 -15.10 -1.61
CA PHE A 527 5.20 -14.43 -2.59
C PHE A 527 6.51 -15.18 -2.82
N ARG A 528 6.82 -16.20 -1.99
CA ARG A 528 8.10 -16.92 -2.05
C ARG A 528 8.34 -17.60 -3.39
N SER A 529 7.35 -18.25 -3.95
CA SER A 529 7.50 -18.99 -5.22
C SER A 529 7.93 -18.10 -6.38
N ILE A 530 7.50 -16.84 -6.38
CA ILE A 530 7.89 -15.84 -7.38
C ILE A 530 9.36 -15.46 -7.19
N ARG A 531 9.78 -15.23 -5.93
CA ARG A 531 11.16 -14.90 -5.59
C ARG A 531 12.13 -16.04 -5.93
N ASP A 532 11.79 -17.26 -5.56
CA ASP A 532 12.60 -18.45 -5.86
C ASP A 532 12.84 -18.60 -7.38
N LYS A 533 11.81 -18.36 -8.19
CA LYS A 533 11.93 -18.34 -9.64
C LYS A 533 12.88 -17.25 -10.14
N GLN A 534 12.82 -16.03 -9.60
CA GLN A 534 13.73 -14.94 -9.96
C GLN A 534 15.18 -15.29 -9.61
N LEU A 535 15.43 -15.80 -8.40
CA LEU A 535 16.77 -16.16 -7.95
C LEU A 535 17.35 -17.36 -8.71
N SER A 536 16.52 -18.32 -9.13
CA SER A 536 16.96 -19.47 -9.92
C SER A 536 17.47 -19.05 -11.31
N THR A 537 16.88 -18.04 -11.92
CA THR A 537 17.30 -17.52 -13.23
C THR A 537 18.66 -16.81 -13.18
N LYS A 538 19.02 -16.21 -12.04
CA LYS A 538 20.33 -15.56 -11.83
C LYS A 538 21.47 -16.55 -11.66
N ASN A 539 21.21 -17.74 -11.13
CA ASN A 539 22.22 -18.78 -10.88
C ASN A 539 22.44 -19.70 -12.09
N THR A 540 21.76 -19.44 -13.21
CA THR A 540 21.99 -20.18 -14.47
C THR A 540 23.02 -19.40 -15.29
N PRO A 541 24.23 -19.98 -15.55
CA PRO A 541 25.33 -19.29 -16.22
C PRO A 541 25.03 -19.00 -17.69
#